data_13de5f083d2bb27c2d2e7f8045206d1f
#
_entry.id   13de5f083d2bb27c2d2e7f8045206d1f
#
_cell.length_a   1.000
_cell.length_b   1.000
_cell.length_c   1.000
_cell.angle_alpha   90.00
_cell.angle_beta   90.00
_cell.angle_gamma   90.00
#
_symmetry.space_group_name_H-M   'P 1'
#
loop_
_entity.id
_entity.type
_entity.pdbx_description
1 polymer ?
#
loop_
_entity_poly.entity_id
_entity_poly.type
_entity_poly.pdbx_seq_one_letter_code
_entity_poly.pdbx_strand_id
1 'polypeptide(L)'
;MEHLIELKDVYKIYHMGDEDVHALDGVSLTIDKGEFVAIVGQSGSGKSTAMNIIGCLDVPTSGTYHLGGVDVSTMDDDQQAEIRNKMLGFIFQQYNLIPKLTVLENVELPLLYAGVGAEERKERAVAALGRVGLAEKQKNLPSQLSGGQQQRVSIARA
;
A
#
# COMPACT_ATOMS: atom_id res chain seq x y z
N MET A 1 1.39 12.91 22.44
CA MET A 1 0.87 11.63 21.91
C MET A 1 1.65 11.36 20.65
N GLU A 2 2.06 10.14 20.44
CA GLU A 2 2.81 9.77 19.23
C GLU A 2 1.78 9.47 18.14
N HIS A 3 1.83 10.21 17.00
CA HIS A 3 0.94 9.99 15.87
C HIS A 3 1.33 8.70 15.13
N LEU A 4 0.35 8.00 14.55
CA LEU A 4 0.64 6.83 13.71
C LEU A 4 1.32 7.25 12.41
N ILE A 5 0.84 8.34 11.80
CA ILE A 5 1.42 8.95 10.60
C ILE A 5 1.67 10.42 10.90
N GLU A 6 2.88 10.89 10.65
CA GLU A 6 3.25 12.30 10.77
C GLU A 6 4.07 12.72 9.55
N LEU A 7 3.49 13.55 8.70
CA LEU A 7 4.17 14.27 7.62
C LEU A 7 4.44 15.70 8.09
N LYS A 8 5.66 16.18 7.90
CA LYS A 8 6.04 17.56 8.23
C LYS A 8 6.83 18.19 7.11
N ASP A 9 6.26 19.27 6.57
CA ASP A 9 6.82 20.09 5.49
C ASP A 9 7.31 19.22 4.32
N VAL A 10 6.48 18.25 3.89
CA VAL A 10 6.83 17.28 2.85
C VAL A 10 6.68 17.91 1.47
N TYR A 11 7.77 17.89 0.72
CA TYR A 11 7.83 18.26 -0.69
C TYR A 11 8.10 17.03 -1.54
N LYS A 12 7.46 16.97 -2.70
CA LYS A 12 7.80 16.01 -3.76
C LYS A 12 7.89 16.73 -5.08
N ILE A 13 9.09 16.74 -5.65
CA ILE A 13 9.38 17.39 -6.92
C ILE A 13 9.84 16.32 -7.90
N TYR A 14 9.17 16.25 -9.04
CA TYR A 14 9.58 15.39 -10.16
C TYR A 14 10.25 16.27 -11.24
N HIS A 15 11.47 15.90 -11.63
CA HIS A 15 12.18 16.54 -12.71
C HIS A 15 11.77 15.92 -14.05
N MET A 16 11.08 16.67 -14.90
CA MET A 16 10.61 16.22 -16.21
C MET A 16 11.28 17.03 -17.33
N GLY A 17 12.48 16.59 -17.72
CA GLY A 17 13.30 17.37 -18.66
C GLY A 17 13.73 18.70 -18.07
N ASP A 18 13.34 19.81 -18.69
CA ASP A 18 13.67 21.18 -18.23
C ASP A 18 12.62 21.77 -17.24
N GLU A 19 11.59 21.01 -16.89
CA GLU A 19 10.51 21.47 -16.00
C GLU A 19 10.49 20.67 -14.69
N ASP A 20 10.26 21.38 -13.59
CA ASP A 20 10.04 20.81 -12.26
C ASP A 20 8.55 20.79 -11.93
N VAL A 21 8.03 19.60 -11.64
CA VAL A 21 6.64 19.42 -11.19
C VAL A 21 6.61 19.28 -9.69
N HIS A 22 6.09 20.27 -8.99
CA HIS A 22 5.85 20.25 -7.55
C HIS A 22 4.57 19.45 -7.25
N ALA A 23 4.71 18.14 -7.11
CA ALA A 23 3.57 17.26 -6.85
C ALA A 23 3.06 17.37 -5.41
N LEU A 24 3.95 17.65 -4.45
CA LEU A 24 3.62 18.08 -3.09
C LEU A 24 4.47 19.30 -2.74
N ASP A 25 3.85 20.28 -2.10
CA ASP A 25 4.45 21.59 -1.81
C ASP A 25 4.25 21.95 -0.33
N GLY A 26 5.11 21.42 0.55
CA GLY A 26 5.10 21.68 1.98
C GLY A 26 3.90 21.09 2.73
N VAL A 27 3.53 19.85 2.41
CA VAL A 27 2.38 19.18 3.03
C VAL A 27 2.74 18.71 4.44
N SER A 28 1.93 19.12 5.42
CA SER A 28 2.00 18.63 6.80
C SER A 28 0.65 18.06 7.21
N LEU A 29 0.65 16.85 7.76
CA LEU A 29 -0.54 16.21 8.31
C LEU A 29 -0.16 15.16 9.37
N THR A 30 -1.08 14.90 10.26
CA THR A 30 -0.97 13.84 11.25
C THR A 30 -2.22 12.96 11.21
N ILE A 31 -2.02 11.65 11.43
CA ILE A 31 -3.10 10.68 11.56
C ILE A 31 -2.82 9.84 12.81
N ASP A 32 -3.81 9.76 13.69
CA ASP A 32 -3.73 8.97 14.91
C ASP A 32 -4.18 7.53 14.69
N LYS A 33 -3.79 6.66 15.59
CA LYS A 33 -4.20 5.26 15.55
C LYS A 33 -5.73 5.13 15.68
N GLY A 34 -6.33 4.41 14.75
CA GLY A 34 -7.77 4.14 14.71
C GLY A 34 -8.58 5.20 13.97
N GLU A 35 -7.95 6.22 13.39
CA GLU A 35 -8.65 7.20 12.57
C GLU A 35 -8.99 6.63 11.18
N PHE A 36 -10.10 7.11 10.64
CA PHE A 36 -10.51 6.93 9.26
C PHE A 36 -10.42 8.28 8.54
N VAL A 37 -9.49 8.39 7.59
CA VAL A 37 -9.15 9.65 6.92
C VAL A 37 -9.44 9.55 5.44
N ALA A 38 -10.01 10.59 4.84
CA ALA A 38 -10.19 10.73 3.40
C ALA A 38 -9.38 11.92 2.87
N ILE A 39 -8.54 11.66 1.87
CA ILE A 39 -7.80 12.70 1.14
C ILE A 39 -8.64 13.08 -0.08
N VAL A 40 -9.12 14.31 -0.11
CA VAL A 40 -9.98 14.83 -1.18
C VAL A 40 -9.31 16.00 -1.90
N GLY A 41 -9.62 16.18 -3.17
CA GLY A 41 -9.07 17.28 -3.98
C GLY A 41 -9.32 17.06 -5.47
N GLN A 42 -9.05 18.07 -6.27
CA GLN A 42 -9.18 18.03 -7.74
C GLN A 42 -8.18 17.04 -8.35
N SER A 43 -8.41 16.65 -9.61
CA SER A 43 -7.41 15.91 -10.38
C SER A 43 -6.11 16.72 -10.48
N GLY A 44 -4.97 16.06 -10.27
CA GLY A 44 -3.65 16.73 -10.29
C GLY A 44 -3.26 17.46 -8.99
N SER A 45 -4.07 17.39 -7.92
CA SER A 45 -3.75 18.06 -6.63
C SER A 45 -2.77 17.30 -5.73
N GLY A 46 -2.07 16.28 -6.25
CA GLY A 46 -1.05 15.54 -5.50
C GLY A 46 -1.55 14.40 -4.61
N LYS A 47 -2.86 14.06 -4.63
CA LYS A 47 -3.43 12.99 -3.78
C LYS A 47 -2.72 11.65 -3.95
N SER A 48 -2.51 11.22 -5.19
CA SER A 48 -1.84 9.95 -5.50
C SER A 48 -0.38 9.98 -5.05
N THR A 49 0.30 11.12 -5.20
CA THR A 49 1.67 11.32 -4.72
C THR A 49 1.72 11.23 -3.19
N ALA A 50 0.80 11.90 -2.49
CA ALA A 50 0.70 11.80 -1.03
C ALA A 50 0.45 10.35 -0.58
N MET A 51 -0.46 9.64 -1.25
CA MET A 51 -0.73 8.23 -0.96
C MET A 51 0.48 7.33 -1.21
N ASN A 52 1.27 7.59 -2.26
CA ASN A 52 2.49 6.84 -2.53
C ASN A 52 3.55 7.06 -1.45
N ILE A 53 3.71 8.29 -0.98
CA ILE A 53 4.64 8.58 0.13
C ILE A 53 4.16 7.94 1.43
N ILE A 54 2.88 8.10 1.78
CA ILE A 54 2.29 7.47 2.98
C ILE A 54 2.40 5.93 2.89
N GLY A 55 2.24 5.37 1.70
CA GLY A 55 2.37 3.94 1.43
C GLY A 55 3.81 3.44 1.33
N CYS A 56 4.82 4.29 1.56
CA CYS A 56 6.24 3.96 1.36
C CYS A 56 6.53 3.38 -0.03
N LEU A 57 5.80 3.81 -1.06
CA LEU A 57 6.03 3.49 -2.48
C LEU A 57 6.92 4.52 -3.16
N ASP A 58 7.15 5.65 -2.50
CA ASP A 58 8.01 6.73 -2.93
C ASP A 58 8.56 7.46 -1.69
N VAL A 59 9.65 8.21 -1.85
CA VAL A 59 10.25 9.03 -0.80
C VAL A 59 9.99 10.51 -1.05
N PRO A 60 9.85 11.34 -0.01
CA PRO A 60 9.79 12.78 -0.18
C PRO A 60 11.10 13.33 -0.75
N THR A 61 11.03 14.42 -1.52
CA THR A 61 12.23 15.17 -1.94
C THR A 61 12.85 15.90 -0.76
N SER A 62 12.01 16.42 0.15
CA SER A 62 12.40 17.03 1.42
C SER A 62 11.25 17.00 2.41
N GLY A 63 11.52 17.38 3.66
CA GLY A 63 10.59 17.22 4.77
C GLY A 63 10.81 15.89 5.49
N THR A 64 9.94 15.58 6.45
CA THR A 64 10.03 14.34 7.23
C THR A 64 8.72 13.57 7.22
N TYR A 65 8.84 12.24 7.21
CA TYR A 65 7.73 11.32 7.35
C TYR A 65 8.03 10.28 8.43
N HIS A 66 7.22 10.25 9.49
CA HIS A 66 7.29 9.23 10.54
C HIS A 66 6.07 8.32 10.48
N LEU A 67 6.32 7.02 10.52
CA LEU A 67 5.30 5.97 10.60
C LEU A 67 5.50 5.16 11.88
N GLY A 68 4.54 5.26 12.81
CA GLY A 68 4.64 4.61 14.12
C GLY A 68 5.91 5.01 14.89
N GLY A 69 6.31 6.28 14.81
CA GLY A 69 7.53 6.80 15.42
C GLY A 69 8.84 6.52 14.68
N VAL A 70 8.80 5.76 13.57
CA VAL A 70 9.97 5.46 12.76
C VAL A 70 10.09 6.47 11.62
N ASP A 71 11.24 7.13 11.48
CA ASP A 71 11.51 8.01 10.34
C ASP A 71 11.76 7.18 9.08
N VAL A 72 10.84 7.32 8.11
CA VAL A 72 10.89 6.60 6.83
C VAL A 72 11.31 7.50 5.66
N SER A 73 11.60 8.79 5.93
CA SER A 73 11.92 9.79 4.90
C SER A 73 13.19 9.48 4.12
N THR A 74 14.14 8.81 4.74
CA THR A 74 15.48 8.57 4.22
C THR A 74 15.80 7.09 4.01
N MET A 75 14.77 6.23 4.09
CA MET A 75 14.92 4.79 3.90
C MET A 75 15.25 4.44 2.45
N ASP A 76 16.12 3.45 2.28
CA ASP A 76 16.36 2.82 0.98
C ASP A 76 15.19 1.89 0.57
N ASP A 77 15.24 1.37 -0.66
CA ASP A 77 14.18 0.54 -1.24
C ASP A 77 13.91 -0.74 -0.43
N ASP A 78 14.95 -1.36 0.12
CA ASP A 78 14.84 -2.59 0.91
C ASP A 78 14.18 -2.31 2.26
N GLN A 79 14.57 -1.25 2.92
CA GLN A 79 13.97 -0.80 4.19
C GLN A 79 12.50 -0.41 3.99
N GLN A 80 12.18 0.30 2.91
CA GLN A 80 10.80 0.63 2.56
C GLN A 80 9.96 -0.61 2.28
N ALA A 81 10.52 -1.60 1.56
CA ALA A 81 9.85 -2.86 1.29
C ALA A 81 9.53 -3.62 2.58
N GLU A 82 10.44 -3.60 3.55
CA GLU A 82 10.22 -4.20 4.88
C GLU A 82 9.10 -3.50 5.64
N ILE A 83 9.10 -2.17 5.68
CA ILE A 83 8.05 -1.36 6.32
C ILE A 83 6.68 -1.62 5.65
N ARG A 84 6.62 -1.59 4.31
CA ARG A 84 5.38 -1.93 3.58
C ARG A 84 4.84 -3.29 3.97
N ASN A 85 5.71 -4.29 4.03
CA ASN A 85 5.29 -5.65 4.35
C ASN A 85 4.78 -5.81 5.78
N LYS A 86 5.39 -5.11 6.75
CA LYS A 86 5.10 -5.27 8.18
C LYS A 86 4.00 -4.35 8.72
N MET A 87 3.88 -3.13 8.17
CA MET A 87 3.09 -2.07 8.78
C MET A 87 1.94 -1.56 7.88
N LEU A 88 1.97 -1.86 6.57
CA LEU A 88 1.04 -1.27 5.61
C LEU A 88 0.30 -2.35 4.81
N GLY A 89 -1.01 -2.21 4.69
CA GLY A 89 -1.81 -2.92 3.69
C GLY A 89 -2.23 -1.94 2.59
N PHE A 90 -1.97 -2.27 1.33
CA PHE A 90 -2.27 -1.38 0.20
C PHE A 90 -3.32 -2.00 -0.72
N ILE A 91 -4.44 -1.31 -0.88
CA ILE A 91 -5.51 -1.70 -1.80
C ILE A 91 -5.48 -0.76 -3.01
N PHE A 92 -5.08 -1.29 -4.16
CA PHE A 92 -4.95 -0.50 -5.39
C PHE A 92 -6.29 -0.39 -6.13
N GLN A 93 -6.52 0.76 -6.77
CA GLN A 93 -7.69 1.00 -7.59
C GLN A 93 -7.79 0.04 -8.79
N GLN A 94 -6.66 -0.36 -9.35
CA GLN A 94 -6.56 -1.31 -10.48
C GLN A 94 -6.22 -2.74 -10.03
N TYR A 95 -6.53 -3.08 -8.78
CA TYR A 95 -6.31 -4.38 -8.14
C TYR A 95 -4.85 -4.82 -8.04
N ASN A 96 -4.04 -4.63 -9.05
CA ASN A 96 -2.61 -5.01 -9.16
C ASN A 96 -2.36 -6.47 -8.73
N LEU A 97 -3.23 -7.37 -9.17
CA LEU A 97 -3.03 -8.80 -9.00
C LEU A 97 -2.00 -9.30 -10.01
N ILE A 98 -1.19 -10.26 -9.59
CA ILE A 98 -0.22 -10.90 -10.47
C ILE A 98 -0.97 -11.89 -11.38
N PRO A 99 -1.01 -11.65 -12.72
CA PRO A 99 -1.91 -12.39 -13.61
C PRO A 99 -1.63 -13.88 -13.71
N LYS A 100 -0.37 -14.28 -13.48
CA LYS A 100 0.10 -15.67 -13.58
C LYS A 100 -0.08 -16.47 -12.29
N LEU A 101 -0.39 -15.81 -11.20
CA LEU A 101 -0.65 -16.44 -9.92
C LEU A 101 -2.15 -16.66 -9.73
N THR A 102 -2.51 -17.76 -9.08
CA THR A 102 -3.88 -18.02 -8.65
C THR A 102 -4.34 -16.98 -7.62
N VAL A 103 -5.63 -16.95 -7.37
CA VAL A 103 -6.24 -16.12 -6.32
C VAL A 103 -5.57 -16.39 -4.96
N LEU A 104 -5.40 -17.66 -4.61
CA LEU A 104 -4.74 -18.05 -3.36
C LEU A 104 -3.30 -17.54 -3.30
N GLU A 105 -2.50 -17.79 -4.34
CA GLU A 105 -1.09 -17.37 -4.41
C GLU A 105 -0.95 -15.84 -4.35
N ASN A 106 -1.86 -15.08 -4.96
CA ASN A 106 -1.86 -13.62 -4.83
C ASN A 106 -2.06 -13.17 -3.37
N VAL A 107 -2.94 -13.82 -2.62
CA VAL A 107 -3.20 -13.49 -1.21
C VAL A 107 -2.06 -13.97 -0.30
N GLU A 108 -1.43 -15.10 -0.63
CA GLU A 108 -0.27 -15.62 0.10
C GLU A 108 1.00 -14.77 -0.04
N LEU A 109 1.10 -13.95 -1.10
CA LEU A 109 2.33 -13.28 -1.49
C LEU A 109 2.93 -12.38 -0.38
N PRO A 110 2.18 -11.51 0.30
CA PRO A 110 2.73 -10.71 1.42
C PRO A 110 3.24 -11.57 2.57
N LEU A 111 2.57 -12.68 2.85
CA LEU A 111 2.97 -13.61 3.89
C LEU A 111 4.25 -14.39 3.52
N LEU A 112 4.43 -14.66 2.22
CA LEU A 112 5.67 -15.25 1.70
C LEU A 112 6.85 -14.31 1.95
N TYR A 113 6.72 -13.02 1.65
CA TYR A 113 7.74 -12.01 1.92
C TYR A 113 7.98 -11.78 3.41
N ALA A 114 6.96 -11.98 4.24
CA ALA A 114 7.10 -11.94 5.70
C ALA A 114 7.79 -13.17 6.29
N GLY A 115 8.16 -14.18 5.46
CA GLY A 115 8.80 -15.41 5.91
C GLY A 115 7.87 -16.39 6.61
N VAL A 116 6.56 -16.26 6.45
CA VAL A 116 5.57 -17.18 7.04
C VAL A 116 5.64 -18.55 6.37
N GLY A 117 5.66 -19.60 7.17
CA GLY A 117 5.71 -20.99 6.69
C GLY A 117 4.53 -21.36 5.80
N ALA A 118 4.73 -22.33 4.89
CA ALA A 118 3.77 -22.65 3.83
C ALA A 118 2.37 -23.06 4.33
N GLU A 119 2.29 -23.84 5.39
CA GLU A 119 1.01 -24.29 5.97
C GLU A 119 0.24 -23.11 6.59
N GLU A 120 0.89 -22.35 7.45
CA GLU A 120 0.29 -21.17 8.09
C GLU A 120 -0.11 -20.11 7.06
N ARG A 121 0.74 -19.86 6.06
CA ARG A 121 0.47 -18.91 4.97
C ARG A 121 -0.80 -19.28 4.21
N LYS A 122 -0.94 -20.56 3.84
CA LYS A 122 -2.13 -21.07 3.17
C LYS A 122 -3.38 -20.96 4.03
N GLU A 123 -3.29 -21.32 5.31
CA GLU A 123 -4.41 -21.23 6.24
C GLU A 123 -4.90 -19.78 6.37
N ARG A 124 -3.99 -18.83 6.57
CA ARG A 124 -4.33 -17.40 6.66
C ARG A 124 -4.93 -16.86 5.38
N ALA A 125 -4.40 -17.23 4.22
CA ALA A 125 -4.90 -16.79 2.92
C ALA A 125 -6.30 -17.35 2.63
N VAL A 126 -6.55 -18.62 2.94
CA VAL A 126 -7.89 -19.23 2.82
C VAL A 126 -8.90 -18.54 3.73
N ALA A 127 -8.52 -18.26 4.98
CA ALA A 127 -9.37 -17.53 5.91
C ALA A 127 -9.70 -16.11 5.41
N ALA A 128 -8.71 -15.38 4.88
CA ALA A 128 -8.91 -14.05 4.29
C ALA A 128 -9.86 -14.10 3.08
N LEU A 129 -9.70 -15.06 2.18
CA LEU A 129 -10.59 -15.26 1.04
C LEU A 129 -12.02 -15.62 1.48
N GLY A 130 -12.17 -16.40 2.54
CA GLY A 130 -13.47 -16.70 3.14
C GLY A 130 -14.19 -15.44 3.62
N ARG A 131 -13.47 -14.51 4.27
CA ARG A 131 -14.05 -13.23 4.76
C ARG A 131 -14.58 -12.33 3.65
N VAL A 132 -14.03 -12.43 2.44
CA VAL A 132 -14.50 -11.66 1.28
C VAL A 132 -15.42 -12.47 0.34
N GLY A 133 -15.83 -13.67 0.75
CA GLY A 133 -16.78 -14.54 0.00
C GLY A 133 -16.18 -15.16 -1.26
N LEU A 134 -14.88 -15.48 -1.25
CA LEU A 134 -14.17 -16.06 -2.40
C LEU A 134 -13.50 -17.42 -2.08
N ALA A 135 -13.96 -18.13 -1.05
CA ALA A 135 -13.41 -19.40 -0.63
C ALA A 135 -13.34 -20.44 -1.78
N GLU A 136 -14.34 -20.45 -2.67
CA GLU A 136 -14.42 -21.37 -3.80
C GLU A 136 -13.56 -20.98 -5.00
N LYS A 137 -12.93 -19.77 -4.98
CA LYS A 137 -12.19 -19.22 -6.11
C LYS A 137 -10.66 -19.34 -5.99
N GLN A 138 -10.16 -20.07 -5.00
CA GLN A 138 -8.75 -20.18 -4.66
C GLN A 138 -7.85 -20.55 -5.85
N LYS A 139 -8.31 -21.47 -6.70
CA LYS A 139 -7.56 -21.99 -7.85
C LYS A 139 -7.74 -21.18 -9.13
N ASN A 140 -8.64 -20.21 -9.16
CA ASN A 140 -8.86 -19.36 -10.32
C ASN A 140 -7.69 -18.42 -10.55
N LEU A 141 -7.47 -18.02 -11.81
CA LEU A 141 -6.59 -16.92 -12.17
C LEU A 141 -7.36 -15.59 -12.11
N PRO A 142 -6.70 -14.45 -11.93
CA PRO A 142 -7.34 -13.14 -11.96
C PRO A 142 -8.23 -12.89 -13.19
N SER A 143 -7.78 -13.35 -14.38
CA SER A 143 -8.53 -13.22 -15.63
C SER A 143 -9.87 -13.97 -15.67
N GLN A 144 -10.08 -14.90 -14.75
CA GLN A 144 -11.32 -15.70 -14.61
C GLN A 144 -12.30 -15.07 -13.62
N LEU A 145 -11.98 -13.89 -13.08
CA LEU A 145 -12.78 -13.18 -12.08
C LEU A 145 -13.40 -11.91 -12.67
N SER A 146 -14.59 -11.55 -12.19
CA SER A 146 -15.15 -10.23 -12.42
C SER A 146 -14.31 -9.13 -11.72
N GLY A 147 -14.43 -7.87 -12.16
CA GLY A 147 -13.72 -6.75 -11.53
C GLY A 147 -14.00 -6.63 -10.03
N GLY A 148 -15.25 -6.82 -9.61
CA GLY A 148 -15.60 -6.82 -8.18
C GLY A 148 -14.99 -7.99 -7.39
N GLN A 149 -14.81 -9.16 -8.02
CA GLN A 149 -14.10 -10.28 -7.41
C GLN A 149 -12.59 -10.00 -7.31
N GLN A 150 -11.97 -9.44 -8.36
CA GLN A 150 -10.58 -9.03 -8.33
C GLN A 150 -10.31 -7.98 -7.23
N GLN A 151 -11.22 -7.02 -7.06
CA GLN A 151 -11.14 -6.04 -5.97
C GLN A 151 -11.18 -6.72 -4.60
N ARG A 152 -12.05 -7.70 -4.40
CA ARG A 152 -12.11 -8.44 -3.14
C ARG A 152 -10.87 -9.29 -2.89
N VAL A 153 -10.24 -9.85 -3.92
CA VAL A 153 -8.92 -10.51 -3.78
C VAL A 153 -7.85 -9.51 -3.36
N SER A 154 -7.83 -8.31 -3.96
CA SER A 154 -6.92 -7.22 -3.57
C SER A 154 -7.10 -6.80 -2.10
N ILE A 155 -8.35 -6.74 -1.63
CA ILE A 155 -8.66 -6.47 -0.22
C ILE A 155 -8.18 -7.61 0.69
N ALA A 156 -8.40 -8.86 0.29
CA ALA A 156 -7.94 -10.02 1.08
C ALA A 156 -6.41 -10.10 1.18
N ARG A 157 -5.71 -9.61 0.14
CA ARG A 157 -4.24 -9.59 0.10
C ARG A 157 -3.64 -8.49 0.99
N ALA A 158 -4.30 -7.32 1.13
CA ALA A 158 -3.86 -6.19 1.95
C ALA A 158 -3.98 -6.49 3.46
#